data_e697cdae695300dfc2d8ff00760e36be
#
_entry.id   e697cdae695300dfc2d8ff00760e36be
#
_cell.length_a   1.000
_cell.length_b   1.000
_cell.length_c   1.000
_cell.angle_alpha   90.00
_cell.angle_beta   90.00
_cell.angle_gamma   90.00
#
_symmetry.space_group_name_H-M   'P 1'
#
loop_
_entity.id
_entity.type
_entity.pdbx_description
1 polymer ?
#
loop_
_entity_poly.entity_id
_entity_poly.type
_entity_poly.pdbx_seq_one_letter_code
_entity_poly.pdbx_strand_id
1 'polypeptide(L)'
;MNILIKSLFCFLLTTKIFAADFILNCSGVDKFPRFIKIDEKNNFLIYSNQFQCTTNTSMILYGTADGIVETVNGVQREHIMNEINDKYGHVGYFKVVPTKVQHYRENDGDFTGASINTWQWVGGNGPFAELKGIIMTGAYLQLGKNVHDGGNFIWKGTASGVPDKIIQAINSYTKKVEE
;
A
#
# COMPACT_ATOMS: atom_id res chain seq x y z
N MET A 1 35.99 -54.71 19.62
CA MET A 1 36.09 -53.81 18.46
C MET A 1 34.91 -52.87 18.53
N ASN A 2 35.09 -51.72 19.21
CA ASN A 2 34.03 -50.79 19.56
C ASN A 2 33.91 -49.76 18.44
N ILE A 3 32.78 -49.80 17.76
CA ILE A 3 32.41 -48.78 16.76
C ILE A 3 31.70 -47.65 17.50
N LEU A 4 32.38 -46.54 17.72
CA LEU A 4 31.81 -45.29 18.20
C LEU A 4 30.98 -44.65 17.09
N ILE A 5 29.67 -44.71 17.21
CA ILE A 5 28.74 -43.92 16.39
C ILE A 5 28.78 -42.52 16.93
N LYS A 6 29.52 -41.64 16.27
CA LYS A 6 29.44 -40.20 16.47
C LYS A 6 28.12 -39.71 15.86
N SER A 7 27.11 -39.57 16.71
CA SER A 7 25.84 -38.84 16.36
C SER A 7 26.17 -37.38 16.14
N LEU A 8 26.25 -36.98 14.88
CA LEU A 8 26.36 -35.60 14.49
C LEU A 8 24.98 -34.93 14.67
N PHE A 9 24.79 -34.35 15.84
CA PHE A 9 23.64 -33.50 16.11
C PHE A 9 23.80 -32.22 15.27
N CYS A 10 23.25 -32.24 14.07
CA CYS A 10 23.11 -31.07 13.27
C CYS A 10 22.05 -30.16 13.93
N PHE A 11 22.47 -29.23 14.78
CA PHE A 11 21.64 -28.14 15.27
C PHE A 11 21.27 -27.29 14.04
N LEU A 12 20.15 -27.60 13.41
CA LEU A 12 19.44 -26.69 12.55
C LEU A 12 18.99 -25.53 13.44
N LEU A 13 19.83 -24.51 13.56
CA LEU A 13 19.43 -23.19 13.98
C LEU A 13 18.43 -22.68 12.94
N THR A 14 17.18 -23.04 13.11
CA THR A 14 16.08 -22.33 12.48
C THR A 14 16.11 -20.93 13.09
N THR A 15 16.79 -20.01 12.43
CA THR A 15 16.61 -18.60 12.67
C THR A 15 15.12 -18.35 12.41
N LYS A 16 14.34 -18.23 13.47
CA LYS A 16 12.98 -17.72 13.37
C LYS A 16 13.13 -16.34 12.77
N ILE A 17 12.86 -16.23 11.49
CA ILE A 17 12.70 -14.94 10.85
C ILE A 17 11.44 -14.37 11.48
N PHE A 18 11.62 -13.54 12.50
CA PHE A 18 10.51 -12.77 13.03
C PHE A 18 10.02 -11.89 11.90
N ALA A 19 8.75 -12.01 11.61
CA ALA A 19 8.09 -11.25 10.58
C ALA A 19 7.13 -10.28 11.28
N ALA A 20 7.24 -9.01 10.97
CA ALA A 20 6.37 -7.98 11.51
C ALA A 20 5.47 -7.41 10.41
N ASP A 21 4.39 -6.75 10.82
CA ASP A 21 3.55 -6.02 9.90
C ASP A 21 4.16 -4.63 9.65
N PHE A 22 4.15 -4.19 8.41
CA PHE A 22 4.40 -2.80 8.05
C PHE A 22 3.06 -2.16 7.68
N ILE A 23 2.67 -1.12 8.42
CA ILE A 23 1.34 -0.51 8.32
C ILE A 23 1.47 0.94 7.90
N LEU A 24 0.67 1.32 6.91
CA LEU A 24 0.42 2.70 6.48
C LEU A 24 -1.01 3.07 6.85
N ASN A 25 -1.18 4.16 7.60
CA ASN A 25 -2.49 4.77 7.83
C ASN A 25 -2.49 6.13 7.14
N CYS A 26 -3.27 6.26 6.10
CA CYS A 26 -3.29 7.43 5.24
C CYS A 26 -4.64 8.12 5.26
N SER A 27 -4.61 9.43 5.08
CA SER A 27 -5.78 10.24 4.79
C SER A 27 -5.44 11.29 3.76
N GLY A 28 -6.40 11.69 2.97
CA GLY A 28 -6.14 12.63 1.90
C GLY A 28 -7.40 13.08 1.19
N VAL A 29 -7.20 13.68 0.02
CA VAL A 29 -8.27 14.20 -0.82
C VAL A 29 -8.14 13.61 -2.21
N ASP A 30 -9.20 12.95 -2.66
CA ASP A 30 -9.35 12.51 -4.03
C ASP A 30 -9.78 13.66 -4.93
N LYS A 31 -9.22 13.65 -6.12
CA LYS A 31 -9.64 14.50 -7.24
C LYS A 31 -9.90 13.59 -8.42
N PHE A 32 -11.05 13.78 -9.04
CA PHE A 32 -11.42 13.07 -10.27
C PHE A 32 -11.48 14.08 -11.42
N PRO A 33 -10.32 14.46 -11.99
CA PRO A 33 -10.25 15.53 -12.97
C PRO A 33 -11.06 15.23 -14.23
N ARG A 34 -11.37 13.97 -14.49
CA ARG A 34 -12.19 13.60 -15.64
C ARG A 34 -12.90 12.27 -15.45
N PHE A 35 -14.22 12.27 -15.67
CA PHE A 35 -15.04 11.08 -15.80
C PHE A 35 -15.61 11.01 -17.21
N ILE A 36 -15.46 9.87 -17.88
CA ILE A 36 -15.97 9.61 -19.22
C ILE A 36 -16.92 8.42 -19.12
N LYS A 37 -18.22 8.69 -19.21
CA LYS A 37 -19.24 7.65 -19.30
C LYS A 37 -19.47 7.34 -20.79
N ILE A 38 -19.27 6.08 -21.19
CA ILE A 38 -19.58 5.59 -22.53
C ILE A 38 -21.01 5.04 -22.52
N ASP A 39 -21.31 4.16 -21.56
CA ASP A 39 -22.64 3.62 -21.30
C ASP A 39 -22.75 3.17 -19.82
N GLU A 40 -23.79 2.42 -19.45
CA GLU A 40 -24.01 1.95 -18.08
C GLU A 40 -22.96 0.95 -17.59
N LYS A 41 -22.26 0.27 -18.50
CA LYS A 41 -21.28 -0.78 -18.19
C LYS A 41 -19.85 -0.41 -18.54
N ASN A 42 -19.67 0.73 -19.23
CA ASN A 42 -18.37 1.14 -19.74
C ASN A 42 -18.10 2.61 -19.37
N ASN A 43 -17.07 2.84 -18.59
CA ASN A 43 -16.63 4.19 -18.19
C ASN A 43 -15.16 4.22 -17.86
N PHE A 44 -14.59 5.42 -17.84
CA PHE A 44 -13.23 5.72 -17.41
C PHE A 44 -13.24 6.88 -16.44
N LEU A 45 -12.48 6.73 -15.36
CA LEU A 45 -12.24 7.77 -14.38
C LEU A 45 -10.74 8.04 -14.33
N ILE A 46 -10.32 9.28 -14.59
CA ILE A 46 -8.97 9.72 -14.28
C ILE A 46 -8.94 10.04 -12.79
N TYR A 47 -7.99 9.46 -12.11
CA TYR A 47 -7.85 9.52 -10.66
C TYR A 47 -6.57 10.25 -10.30
N SER A 48 -6.66 11.16 -9.35
CA SER A 48 -5.51 11.81 -8.73
C SER A 48 -5.83 12.08 -7.27
N ASN A 49 -4.87 11.89 -6.39
CA ASN A 49 -5.03 12.27 -5.00
C ASN A 49 -3.75 12.84 -4.40
N GLN A 50 -3.93 13.48 -3.25
CA GLN A 50 -2.86 13.89 -2.36
C GLN A 50 -3.17 13.37 -0.97
N PHE A 51 -2.16 12.81 -0.30
CA PHE A 51 -2.37 12.19 0.99
C PHE A 51 -1.16 12.33 1.92
N GLN A 52 -1.43 12.14 3.20
CA GLN A 52 -0.44 11.97 4.24
C GLN A 52 -0.65 10.64 4.92
N CYS A 53 0.43 9.95 5.22
CA CYS A 53 0.40 8.69 5.97
C CYS A 53 1.24 8.77 7.23
N THR A 54 0.82 8.00 8.22
CA THR A 54 1.67 7.60 9.35
C THR A 54 1.95 6.11 9.25
N THR A 55 3.13 5.70 9.67
CA THR A 55 3.50 4.29 9.72
C THR A 55 3.54 3.79 11.16
N ASN A 56 3.47 2.48 11.35
CA ASN A 56 3.74 1.87 12.67
C ASN A 56 5.23 1.94 13.07
N THR A 57 6.08 2.49 12.22
CA THR A 57 7.50 2.80 12.51
C THR A 57 7.72 4.29 12.82
N SER A 58 6.64 5.04 13.10
CA SER A 58 6.64 6.47 13.43
C SER A 58 7.09 7.41 12.30
N MET A 59 7.16 6.94 11.06
CA MET A 59 7.41 7.81 9.90
C MET A 59 6.15 8.58 9.52
N ILE A 60 6.33 9.82 9.12
CA ILE A 60 5.30 10.61 8.44
C ILE A 60 5.69 10.70 6.97
N LEU A 61 4.76 10.34 6.11
CA LEU A 61 4.94 10.29 4.66
C LEU A 61 3.91 11.19 4.00
N TYR A 62 4.32 11.82 2.91
CA TYR A 62 3.45 12.60 2.04
C TYR A 62 3.44 11.95 0.67
N GLY A 63 2.31 11.94 0.02
CA GLY A 63 2.24 11.26 -1.26
C GLY A 63 1.18 11.78 -2.20
N THR A 64 1.32 11.31 -3.42
CA THR A 64 0.35 11.48 -4.49
C THR A 64 0.05 10.13 -5.11
N ALA A 65 -1.13 9.99 -5.66
CA ALA A 65 -1.47 8.87 -6.52
C ALA A 65 -2.11 9.40 -7.81
N ASP A 66 -1.72 8.80 -8.90
CA ASP A 66 -2.28 9.10 -10.22
C ASP A 66 -2.60 7.80 -10.95
N GLY A 67 -3.68 7.82 -11.72
CA GLY A 67 -4.05 6.64 -12.46
C GLY A 67 -5.38 6.73 -13.19
N ILE A 68 -5.80 5.56 -13.62
CA ILE A 68 -7.06 5.36 -14.32
C ILE A 68 -7.83 4.25 -13.62
N VAL A 69 -9.10 4.47 -13.41
CA VAL A 69 -10.08 3.45 -13.05
C VAL A 69 -10.97 3.23 -14.26
N GLU A 70 -10.89 2.06 -14.85
CA GLU A 70 -11.71 1.68 -15.99
C GLU A 70 -12.79 0.69 -15.60
N THR A 71 -13.97 0.84 -16.16
CA THR A 71 -15.02 -0.17 -16.12
C THR A 71 -15.29 -0.62 -17.53
N VAL A 72 -15.13 -1.91 -17.80
CA VAL A 72 -15.40 -2.53 -19.10
C VAL A 72 -16.34 -3.70 -18.91
N ASN A 73 -17.49 -3.66 -19.57
CA ASN A 73 -18.57 -4.65 -19.40
C ASN A 73 -18.99 -4.85 -17.93
N GLY A 74 -18.96 -3.78 -17.14
CA GLY A 74 -19.29 -3.80 -15.71
C GLY A 74 -18.18 -4.34 -14.80
N VAL A 75 -17.00 -4.68 -15.34
CA VAL A 75 -15.84 -5.10 -14.58
C VAL A 75 -14.91 -3.93 -14.39
N GLN A 76 -14.66 -3.57 -13.16
CA GLN A 76 -13.77 -2.46 -12.79
C GLN A 76 -12.33 -2.94 -12.63
N ARG A 77 -11.39 -2.14 -13.13
CA ARG A 77 -9.94 -2.32 -12.97
C ARG A 77 -9.31 -1.00 -12.61
N GLU A 78 -8.32 -1.05 -11.74
CA GLU A 78 -7.56 0.11 -11.31
C GLU A 78 -6.11 0.02 -11.78
N HIS A 79 -5.62 1.10 -12.36
CA HIS A 79 -4.24 1.28 -12.79
C HIS A 79 -3.69 2.53 -12.11
N ILE A 80 -3.35 2.39 -10.83
CA ILE A 80 -2.94 3.51 -9.98
C ILE A 80 -1.50 3.29 -9.50
N MET A 81 -0.69 4.33 -9.59
CA MET A 81 0.64 4.41 -9.03
C MET A 81 0.64 5.44 -7.92
N ASN A 82 1.26 5.09 -6.80
CA ASN A 82 1.49 6.01 -5.70
C ASN A 82 2.98 6.33 -5.63
N GLU A 83 3.25 7.59 -5.37
CA GLU A 83 4.54 8.09 -4.93
C GLU A 83 4.40 8.58 -3.49
N ILE A 84 5.32 8.18 -2.62
CA ILE A 84 5.40 8.68 -1.25
C ILE A 84 6.78 9.24 -0.97
N ASN A 85 6.82 10.24 -0.12
CA ASN A 85 8.04 10.93 0.26
C ASN A 85 8.09 11.07 1.79
N ASP A 86 9.26 10.87 2.38
CA ASP A 86 9.50 11.25 3.75
C ASP A 86 10.05 12.69 3.84
N LYS A 87 10.17 13.20 5.06
CA LYS A 87 10.69 14.56 5.32
C LYS A 87 12.16 14.74 4.91
N TYR A 88 12.86 13.68 4.56
CA TYR A 88 14.28 13.66 4.21
C TYR A 88 14.53 13.55 2.70
N GLY A 89 13.44 13.49 1.91
CA GLY A 89 13.52 13.41 0.46
C GLY A 89 13.72 11.99 -0.08
N HIS A 90 13.54 10.95 0.75
CA HIS A 90 13.46 9.60 0.22
C HIS A 90 12.10 9.39 -0.43
N VAL A 91 12.11 8.69 -1.55
CA VAL A 91 10.93 8.45 -2.38
C VAL A 91 10.66 6.96 -2.50
N GLY A 92 9.41 6.60 -2.33
CA GLY A 92 8.93 5.23 -2.52
C GLY A 92 7.77 5.17 -3.50
N TYR A 93 7.69 4.06 -4.24
CA TYR A 93 6.65 3.83 -5.22
C TYR A 93 5.93 2.51 -4.98
N PHE A 94 4.61 2.52 -5.03
CA PHE A 94 3.81 1.31 -5.00
C PHE A 94 2.60 1.45 -5.93
N LYS A 95 2.19 0.34 -6.53
CA LYS A 95 1.11 0.29 -7.50
C LYS A 95 0.03 -0.68 -7.09
N VAL A 96 -1.20 -0.44 -7.53
CA VAL A 96 -2.28 -1.41 -7.40
C VAL A 96 -2.01 -2.63 -8.29
N VAL A 97 -2.45 -3.80 -7.84
CA VAL A 97 -2.52 -5.02 -8.66
C VAL A 97 -3.92 -5.11 -9.26
N PRO A 98 -4.12 -4.81 -10.55
CA PRO A 98 -5.44 -4.53 -11.13
C PRO A 98 -6.47 -5.66 -11.00
N THR A 99 -6.02 -6.91 -10.88
CA THR A 99 -6.87 -8.09 -10.80
C THR A 99 -7.31 -8.44 -9.38
N LYS A 100 -6.86 -7.66 -8.39
CA LYS A 100 -7.10 -7.92 -6.96
C LYS A 100 -7.77 -6.75 -6.26
N VAL A 101 -8.77 -6.18 -6.91
CA VAL A 101 -9.57 -5.09 -6.36
C VAL A 101 -10.97 -5.61 -6.10
N GLN A 102 -11.45 -5.39 -4.89
CA GLN A 102 -12.81 -5.72 -4.48
C GLN A 102 -13.50 -4.43 -4.05
N HIS A 103 -14.57 -4.07 -4.76
CA HIS A 103 -15.33 -2.86 -4.49
C HIS A 103 -16.58 -3.19 -3.68
N TYR A 104 -16.83 -2.38 -2.69
CA TYR A 104 -18.04 -2.38 -1.90
C TYR A 104 -18.72 -1.03 -2.11
N ARG A 105 -19.92 -1.03 -2.64
CA ARG A 105 -20.76 0.16 -2.75
C ARG A 105 -21.81 0.07 -1.66
N GLU A 106 -21.74 0.95 -0.70
CA GLU A 106 -22.85 1.21 0.20
C GLU A 106 -23.34 2.62 -0.05
N ASN A 107 -24.62 2.74 -0.43
CA ASN A 107 -25.32 4.02 -0.56
C ASN A 107 -25.87 4.46 0.78
N ASP A 108 -25.12 4.31 1.87
CA ASP A 108 -25.60 4.62 3.20
C ASP A 108 -24.82 5.79 3.80
N GLY A 109 -25.49 6.91 3.93
CA GLY A 109 -25.05 8.09 4.65
C GLY A 109 -23.89 8.86 3.98
N ASP A 110 -22.80 9.06 4.73
CA ASP A 110 -21.66 9.90 4.34
C ASP A 110 -20.57 9.18 3.56
N PHE A 111 -20.79 7.91 3.18
CA PHE A 111 -19.83 7.10 2.45
C PHE A 111 -20.21 6.95 0.99
N THR A 112 -19.27 7.21 0.08
CA THR A 112 -19.49 7.09 -1.35
C THR A 112 -18.80 5.90 -1.99
N GLY A 113 -17.86 5.27 -1.30
CA GLY A 113 -17.21 4.08 -1.82
C GLY A 113 -16.24 3.46 -0.82
N ALA A 114 -16.12 2.15 -0.90
CA ALA A 114 -15.12 1.37 -0.19
C ALA A 114 -14.51 0.35 -1.13
N SER A 115 -13.23 0.09 -0.98
CA SER A 115 -12.57 -0.99 -1.71
C SER A 115 -11.52 -1.68 -0.85
N ILE A 116 -11.31 -2.96 -1.15
CA ILE A 116 -10.12 -3.69 -0.70
C ILE A 116 -9.31 -4.01 -1.94
N ASN A 117 -8.07 -3.62 -1.94
CA ASN A 117 -7.17 -3.80 -3.06
C ASN A 117 -5.82 -4.35 -2.62
N THR A 118 -5.11 -4.92 -3.57
CA THR A 118 -3.76 -5.41 -3.37
C THR A 118 -2.80 -4.45 -4.04
N TRP A 119 -1.77 -4.06 -3.31
CA TRP A 119 -0.72 -3.16 -3.75
C TRP A 119 0.63 -3.85 -3.75
N GLN A 120 1.51 -3.42 -4.62
CA GLN A 120 2.87 -3.93 -4.70
C GLN A 120 3.86 -2.76 -4.68
N TRP A 121 4.82 -2.83 -3.77
CA TRP A 121 5.98 -1.94 -3.79
C TRP A 121 6.84 -2.21 -5.01
N VAL A 122 7.08 -1.17 -5.82
CA VAL A 122 7.88 -1.28 -7.06
C VAL A 122 9.31 -0.84 -6.85
N GLY A 123 9.57 -0.02 -5.85
CA GLY A 123 10.91 0.43 -5.52
C GLY A 123 10.93 1.78 -4.81
N GLY A 124 12.09 2.39 -4.81
CA GLY A 124 12.34 3.66 -4.15
C GLY A 124 13.81 3.84 -3.84
N ASN A 125 14.12 4.83 -3.02
CA ASN A 125 15.44 5.03 -2.45
C ASN A 125 15.39 5.04 -0.91
N GLY A 126 16.53 5.13 -0.25
CA GLY A 126 16.60 5.09 1.20
C GLY A 126 15.89 3.87 1.78
N PRO A 127 15.03 4.07 2.81
CA PRO A 127 14.31 2.98 3.46
C PRO A 127 13.33 2.26 2.52
N PHE A 128 12.81 2.94 1.48
CA PHE A 128 11.82 2.36 0.57
C PHE A 128 12.42 1.38 -0.44
N ALA A 129 13.73 1.41 -0.66
CA ALA A 129 14.41 0.44 -1.53
C ALA A 129 14.22 -1.00 -1.03
N GLU A 130 14.19 -1.19 0.28
CA GLU A 130 14.06 -2.49 0.94
C GLU A 130 12.65 -3.07 0.79
N LEU A 131 11.65 -2.24 0.48
CA LEU A 131 10.26 -2.69 0.32
C LEU A 131 9.95 -3.28 -1.06
N LYS A 132 10.88 -3.19 -2.03
CA LYS A 132 10.64 -3.66 -3.39
C LYS A 132 10.14 -5.10 -3.44
N GLY A 133 9.01 -5.29 -4.10
CA GLY A 133 8.35 -6.59 -4.23
C GLY A 133 7.40 -6.96 -3.09
N ILE A 134 7.42 -6.22 -1.98
CA ILE A 134 6.49 -6.44 -0.86
C ILE A 134 5.06 -6.16 -1.32
N ILE A 135 4.17 -7.06 -0.91
CA ILE A 135 2.73 -6.97 -1.20
C ILE A 135 2.00 -6.44 0.03
N MET A 136 1.09 -5.51 -0.19
CA MET A 136 0.21 -4.95 0.84
C MET A 136 -1.25 -5.20 0.48
N THR A 137 -2.07 -5.41 1.49
CA THR A 137 -3.52 -5.30 1.37
C THR A 137 -3.92 -3.89 1.77
N GLY A 138 -4.67 -3.20 0.92
CA GLY A 138 -5.19 -1.87 1.16
C GLY A 138 -6.69 -1.89 1.38
N ALA A 139 -7.14 -1.24 2.45
CA ALA A 139 -8.54 -0.94 2.68
C ALA A 139 -8.75 0.57 2.50
N TYR A 140 -9.59 0.94 1.54
CA TYR A 140 -9.89 2.32 1.17
C TYR A 140 -11.34 2.63 1.49
N LEU A 141 -11.57 3.82 2.01
CA LEU A 141 -12.89 4.35 2.30
C LEU A 141 -12.95 5.81 1.87
N GLN A 142 -13.85 6.13 0.95
CA GLN A 142 -14.11 7.49 0.52
C GLN A 142 -15.25 8.09 1.34
N LEU A 143 -15.04 9.32 1.80
CA LEU A 143 -16.00 10.11 2.55
C LEU A 143 -16.57 11.19 1.64
N GLY A 144 -17.90 11.30 1.57
CA GLY A 144 -18.57 12.32 0.74
C GLY A 144 -19.84 11.82 0.10
N LYS A 145 -20.54 12.70 -0.60
CA LYS A 145 -21.86 12.40 -1.15
C LYS A 145 -21.87 11.94 -2.60
N ASN A 146 -20.78 12.14 -3.32
CA ASN A 146 -20.71 11.81 -4.73
C ASN A 146 -19.32 11.32 -5.13
N VAL A 147 -19.27 10.09 -5.58
CA VAL A 147 -18.02 9.44 -5.99
C VAL A 147 -17.29 10.17 -7.13
N HIS A 148 -18.02 10.95 -7.93
CA HIS A 148 -17.46 11.65 -9.10
C HIS A 148 -16.92 13.05 -8.78
N ASP A 149 -17.24 13.61 -7.62
CA ASP A 149 -16.83 14.97 -7.24
C ASP A 149 -15.51 14.98 -6.46
N GLY A 150 -14.94 13.79 -6.21
CA GLY A 150 -13.83 13.65 -5.30
C GLY A 150 -14.29 13.74 -3.84
N GLY A 151 -13.35 13.81 -2.92
CA GLY A 151 -13.65 13.94 -1.50
C GLY A 151 -12.51 13.48 -0.62
N ASN A 152 -12.75 13.54 0.67
CA ASN A 152 -11.81 13.02 1.65
C ASN A 152 -11.82 11.50 1.60
N PHE A 153 -10.68 10.90 1.88
CA PHE A 153 -10.58 9.45 2.03
C PHE A 153 -9.70 9.07 3.22
N ILE A 154 -9.89 7.85 3.66
CA ILE A 154 -8.98 7.14 4.56
C ILE A 154 -8.53 5.85 3.86
N TRP A 155 -7.27 5.52 4.01
CA TRP A 155 -6.71 4.28 3.48
C TRP A 155 -5.77 3.65 4.50
N LYS A 156 -5.89 2.35 4.66
CA LYS A 156 -4.98 1.56 5.49
C LYS A 156 -4.33 0.48 4.65
N GLY A 157 -3.02 0.56 4.49
CA GLY A 157 -2.21 -0.48 3.87
C GLY A 157 -1.52 -1.34 4.92
N THR A 158 -1.56 -2.65 4.75
CA THR A 158 -0.89 -3.60 5.63
C THR A 158 -0.09 -4.60 4.78
N ALA A 159 1.21 -4.62 4.98
CA ALA A 159 2.09 -5.66 4.48
C ALA A 159 2.43 -6.58 5.66
N SER A 160 1.88 -7.79 5.64
CA SER A 160 2.14 -8.78 6.67
C SER A 160 3.34 -9.64 6.34
N GLY A 161 4.06 -10.05 7.37
CA GLY A 161 5.19 -10.95 7.20
C GLY A 161 6.44 -10.28 6.62
N VAL A 162 6.58 -8.97 6.77
CA VAL A 162 7.79 -8.24 6.35
C VAL A 162 8.96 -8.70 7.21
N PRO A 163 10.09 -9.12 6.62
CA PRO A 163 11.27 -9.54 7.39
C PRO A 163 11.74 -8.44 8.35
N ASP A 164 12.04 -8.79 9.58
CA ASP A 164 12.45 -7.84 10.62
C ASP A 164 13.64 -6.97 10.20
N LYS A 165 14.57 -7.51 9.41
CA LYS A 165 15.68 -6.75 8.86
C LYS A 165 15.24 -5.54 8.04
N ILE A 166 14.11 -5.65 7.32
CA ILE A 166 13.53 -4.55 6.53
C ILE A 166 12.95 -3.50 7.47
N ILE A 167 12.19 -3.93 8.47
CA ILE A 167 11.64 -3.03 9.49
C ILE A 167 12.76 -2.33 10.25
N GLN A 168 13.82 -3.04 10.61
CA GLN A 168 14.99 -2.46 11.26
C GLN A 168 15.72 -1.45 10.36
N ALA A 169 15.84 -1.75 9.06
CA ALA A 169 16.42 -0.80 8.11
C ALA A 169 15.60 0.48 8.05
N ILE A 170 14.28 0.38 7.91
CA ILE A 170 13.36 1.53 7.91
C ILE A 170 13.54 2.35 9.21
N ASN A 171 13.52 1.69 10.37
CA ASN A 171 13.69 2.36 11.67
C ASN A 171 15.07 3.03 11.84
N SER A 172 16.11 2.44 11.28
CA SER A 172 17.48 3.00 11.38
C SER A 172 17.63 4.30 10.59
N TYR A 173 16.94 4.42 9.46
CA TYR A 173 16.93 5.67 8.70
C TYR A 173 16.23 6.80 9.47
N THR A 174 15.16 6.48 10.18
CA THR A 174 14.43 7.46 11.00
C THR A 174 15.32 8.02 12.13
N LYS A 175 16.12 7.19 12.78
CA LYS A 175 17.00 7.58 13.89
C LYS A 175 18.24 8.37 13.46
N LYS A 176 18.88 7.99 12.36
CA LYS A 176 20.14 8.63 11.89
C LYS A 176 19.99 10.08 11.46
N VAL A 177 18.79 10.54 11.26
CA VAL A 177 18.51 11.88 10.74
C VAL A 177 17.99 12.81 11.84
N GLU A 178 17.76 12.29 13.05
CA GLU A 178 17.40 13.07 14.24
C GLU A 178 18.64 13.45 15.08
N GLU A 179 19.81 12.88 14.77
CA GLU A 179 21.13 13.26 15.29
C GLU A 179 21.81 14.28 14.38
#